data_16ea8807aeeee64642111542a5428042
#
_entry.id   16ea8807aeeee64642111542a5428042
#
_cell.length_a   1.000
_cell.length_b   1.000
_cell.length_c   1.000
_cell.angle_alpha   90.00
_cell.angle_beta   90.00
_cell.angle_gamma   90.00
#
_symmetry.space_group_name_H-M   'P 1'
#
loop_
_entity.id
_entity.type
_entity.pdbx_description
1 polymer ?
#
loop_
_entity_poly.entity_id
_entity_poly.type
_entity_poly.pdbx_seq_one_letter_code
_entity_poly.pdbx_strand_id
1 'polypeptide(L)'
;MFLKLQFVKKKFFLKDSFKISRENKKFIKTIIIKLTENDKAGFAECVPYKRYGENQEKIFSYLKSNECEITKLIRQNRLQEIKYLSLRTALELAFKHLNLKKKIKYYFKKKYQTSITIPIFSQEKLERIIHKFKNVTFIKVKVNKNNILKTIKFINKRCPKSKIIIDANEGLNFILLKKIIKDLEKLNVIIIEQPLKYGLDYKLKNIKTKILFCADESFHIKNKNKILKYYQVINLKLDKFGGLSKSLEIIKFLKRKNKKILLGCMVSSSLSIIPVLSLAKYCDFLDLDGAYFLKKDFKNGIAYKDSNLFLNKNFISLNKKGPQENLEGLFKN
;
A
#
# COMPACT_ATOMS: atom_id res chain seq x y z
N MET A 1 -25.83 -18.49 15.73
CA MET A 1 -25.36 -17.08 15.68
C MET A 1 -25.17 -16.68 14.23
N PHE A 2 -25.79 -15.57 13.81
CA PHE A 2 -25.71 -15.10 12.43
C PHE A 2 -24.61 -14.03 12.28
N LEU A 3 -23.68 -14.27 11.39
CA LEU A 3 -22.73 -13.25 10.92
C LEU A 3 -23.43 -12.42 9.86
N LYS A 4 -23.61 -11.13 10.10
CA LYS A 4 -24.20 -10.18 9.13
C LYS A 4 -23.10 -9.46 8.40
N LEU A 5 -23.15 -9.46 7.08
CA LEU A 5 -22.27 -8.68 6.19
C LEU A 5 -23.01 -7.44 5.70
N GLN A 6 -22.38 -6.29 5.81
CA GLN A 6 -22.86 -5.03 5.24
C GLN A 6 -21.71 -4.38 4.48
N PHE A 7 -22.02 -3.66 3.41
CA PHE A 7 -21.00 -3.01 2.58
C PHE A 7 -21.54 -1.78 1.91
N VAL A 8 -20.69 -0.77 1.78
CA VAL A 8 -21.05 0.52 1.18
C VAL A 8 -19.93 1.03 0.27
N LYS A 9 -20.30 1.57 -0.89
CA LYS A 9 -19.35 2.25 -1.77
C LYS A 9 -18.84 3.53 -1.13
N LYS A 10 -17.53 3.77 -1.21
CA LYS A 10 -16.91 5.00 -0.74
C LYS A 10 -16.03 5.60 -1.82
N LYS A 11 -16.05 6.93 -1.90
CA LYS A 11 -15.19 7.73 -2.77
C LYS A 11 -14.39 8.68 -1.89
N PHE A 12 -13.06 8.67 -2.04
CA PHE A 12 -12.18 9.60 -1.37
C PHE A 12 -11.52 10.49 -2.42
N PHE A 13 -11.64 11.80 -2.26
CA PHE A 13 -10.95 12.78 -3.09
C PHE A 13 -9.50 12.93 -2.62
N LEU A 14 -8.60 13.17 -3.57
CA LEU A 14 -7.20 13.42 -3.30
C LEU A 14 -6.93 14.92 -3.13
N LYS A 15 -5.92 15.27 -2.33
CA LYS A 15 -5.46 16.68 -2.14
C LYS A 15 -5.00 17.29 -3.45
N ASP A 16 -4.27 16.48 -4.23
CA ASP A 16 -3.77 16.77 -5.56
C ASP A 16 -4.04 15.60 -6.49
N SER A 17 -3.94 15.80 -7.80
CA SER A 17 -3.98 14.69 -8.72
C SER A 17 -2.76 13.77 -8.50
N PHE A 18 -3.03 12.50 -8.26
CA PHE A 18 -1.99 11.49 -8.08
C PHE A 18 -1.61 10.88 -9.43
N LYS A 19 -0.52 11.39 -10.00
CA LYS A 19 -0.04 10.96 -11.32
C LYS A 19 1.10 9.94 -11.17
N ILE A 20 0.94 8.82 -11.84
CA ILE A 20 1.98 7.80 -12.06
C ILE A 20 2.22 7.65 -13.56
N SER A 21 3.19 6.83 -13.97
CA SER A 21 3.51 6.64 -15.40
C SER A 21 2.33 6.21 -16.29
N ARG A 22 1.31 5.57 -15.71
CA ARG A 22 0.18 4.95 -16.43
C ARG A 22 -1.19 5.57 -16.13
N GLU A 23 -1.34 6.34 -15.07
CA GLU A 23 -2.64 6.80 -14.58
C GLU A 23 -2.53 8.15 -13.87
N ASN A 24 -3.62 8.94 -13.95
CA ASN A 24 -3.78 10.17 -13.17
C ASN A 24 -5.12 10.13 -12.43
N LYS A 25 -5.08 10.12 -11.10
CA LYS A 25 -6.27 10.00 -10.24
C LYS A 25 -6.56 11.31 -9.52
N LYS A 26 -7.81 11.74 -9.50
CA LYS A 26 -8.33 12.82 -8.66
C LYS A 26 -9.08 12.28 -7.43
N PHE A 27 -9.45 11.01 -7.45
CA PHE A 27 -10.13 10.30 -6.37
C PHE A 27 -9.85 8.81 -6.45
N ILE A 28 -10.12 8.11 -5.35
CA ILE A 28 -10.16 6.65 -5.30
C ILE A 28 -11.57 6.16 -4.98
N LYS A 29 -11.91 4.97 -5.45
CA LYS A 29 -13.18 4.28 -5.19
C LYS A 29 -12.90 3.00 -4.43
N THR A 30 -13.48 2.87 -3.24
CA THR A 30 -13.30 1.72 -2.35
C THR A 30 -14.65 1.22 -1.83
N ILE A 31 -14.66 0.10 -1.15
CA ILE A 31 -15.84 -0.43 -0.48
C ILE A 31 -15.50 -0.59 0.99
N ILE A 32 -16.33 -0.04 1.87
CA ILE A 32 -16.23 -0.27 3.30
C ILE A 32 -17.07 -1.49 3.63
N ILE A 33 -16.43 -2.44 4.31
CA ILE A 33 -17.03 -3.70 4.77
C ILE A 33 -17.29 -3.57 6.27
N LYS A 34 -18.48 -4.01 6.71
CA LYS A 34 -18.86 -4.18 8.09
C LYS A 34 -19.33 -5.62 8.31
N LEU A 35 -18.73 -6.31 9.25
CA LEU A 35 -19.19 -7.60 9.76
C LEU A 35 -19.76 -7.38 11.16
N THR A 36 -20.92 -7.96 11.44
CA THR A 36 -21.56 -7.86 12.75
C THR A 36 -21.93 -9.24 13.26
N GLU A 37 -21.66 -9.51 14.53
CA GLU A 37 -22.08 -10.71 15.23
C GLU A 37 -22.36 -10.35 16.69
N ASN A 38 -23.60 -10.55 17.13
CA ASN A 38 -24.10 -10.03 18.42
C ASN A 38 -23.84 -8.50 18.50
N ASP A 39 -23.31 -8.03 19.63
CA ASP A 39 -23.02 -6.61 19.89
C ASP A 39 -21.65 -6.15 19.35
N LYS A 40 -20.97 -6.98 18.55
CA LYS A 40 -19.65 -6.67 18.00
C LYS A 40 -19.74 -6.31 16.53
N ALA A 41 -18.90 -5.36 16.13
CA ALA A 41 -18.73 -5.01 14.73
C ALA A 41 -17.24 -4.95 14.34
N GLY A 42 -16.93 -5.45 13.17
CA GLY A 42 -15.61 -5.37 12.57
C GLY A 42 -15.66 -4.65 11.23
N PHE A 43 -14.73 -3.74 11.00
CA PHE A 43 -14.68 -2.91 9.80
C PHE A 43 -13.37 -3.10 9.05
N ALA A 44 -13.44 -3.01 7.71
CA ALA A 44 -12.28 -2.92 6.86
C ALA A 44 -12.59 -2.19 5.55
N GLU A 45 -11.56 -1.80 4.83
CA GLU A 45 -11.67 -1.18 3.52
C GLU A 45 -11.16 -2.15 2.46
N CYS A 46 -11.98 -2.40 1.45
CA CYS A 46 -11.60 -3.09 0.21
C CYS A 46 -11.13 -2.04 -0.80
N VAL A 47 -9.89 -2.18 -1.26
CA VAL A 47 -9.23 -1.26 -2.20
C VAL A 47 -9.01 -1.95 -3.55
N PRO A 48 -9.99 -1.92 -4.48
CA PRO A 48 -9.89 -2.61 -5.75
C PRO A 48 -8.74 -2.10 -6.61
N TYR A 49 -8.00 -3.00 -7.24
CA TYR A 49 -6.88 -2.64 -8.09
C TYR A 49 -7.10 -3.06 -9.54
N LYS A 50 -7.26 -2.07 -10.43
CA LYS A 50 -7.59 -2.29 -11.86
C LYS A 50 -6.63 -3.22 -12.58
N ARG A 51 -5.33 -3.18 -12.24
CA ARG A 51 -4.31 -4.04 -12.85
C ARG A 51 -4.61 -5.54 -12.65
N TYR A 52 -5.31 -5.89 -11.60
CA TYR A 52 -5.73 -7.28 -11.32
C TYR A 52 -7.18 -7.57 -11.73
N GLY A 53 -7.74 -6.72 -12.60
CA GLY A 53 -9.11 -6.87 -13.09
C GLY A 53 -10.19 -6.49 -12.10
N GLU A 54 -9.80 -5.83 -10.99
CA GLU A 54 -10.72 -5.42 -9.94
C GLU A 54 -11.18 -3.98 -10.11
N ASN A 55 -12.45 -3.72 -9.85
CA ASN A 55 -12.99 -2.38 -9.67
C ASN A 55 -14.15 -2.39 -8.68
N GLN A 56 -14.52 -1.22 -8.18
CA GLN A 56 -15.56 -1.07 -7.17
C GLN A 56 -16.89 -1.71 -7.60
N GLU A 57 -17.34 -1.47 -8.85
CA GLU A 57 -18.64 -1.94 -9.34
C GLU A 57 -18.69 -3.47 -9.39
N LYS A 58 -17.68 -4.10 -9.99
CA LYS A 58 -17.60 -5.58 -10.08
C LYS A 58 -17.61 -6.24 -8.71
N ILE A 59 -16.84 -5.70 -7.75
CA ILE A 59 -16.78 -6.25 -6.40
C ILE A 59 -18.09 -5.98 -5.67
N PHE A 60 -18.69 -4.82 -5.83
CA PHE A 60 -19.97 -4.49 -5.20
C PHE A 60 -21.11 -5.38 -5.70
N SER A 61 -21.20 -5.63 -7.01
CA SER A 61 -22.16 -6.58 -7.59
C SER A 61 -21.92 -7.99 -7.08
N TYR A 62 -20.64 -8.44 -7.04
CA TYR A 62 -20.28 -9.74 -6.50
C TYR A 62 -20.71 -9.91 -5.03
N LEU A 63 -20.51 -8.88 -4.20
CA LEU A 63 -20.95 -8.87 -2.80
C LEU A 63 -22.47 -9.04 -2.69
N LYS A 64 -23.24 -8.28 -3.49
CA LYS A 64 -24.70 -8.38 -3.51
C LYS A 64 -25.22 -9.77 -3.89
N SER A 65 -24.61 -10.37 -4.92
CA SER A 65 -25.09 -11.67 -5.44
C SER A 65 -24.62 -12.87 -4.60
N ASN A 66 -23.63 -12.70 -3.70
CA ASN A 66 -23.00 -13.83 -3.01
C ASN A 66 -22.93 -13.63 -1.48
N GLU A 67 -23.76 -12.76 -0.89
CA GLU A 67 -23.67 -12.38 0.53
C GLU A 67 -23.73 -13.60 1.46
N CYS A 68 -24.69 -14.52 1.27
CA CYS A 68 -24.85 -15.73 2.06
C CYS A 68 -23.64 -16.66 1.95
N GLU A 69 -23.15 -16.87 0.72
CA GLU A 69 -21.97 -17.72 0.49
C GLU A 69 -20.71 -17.12 1.11
N ILE A 70 -20.51 -15.82 0.97
CA ILE A 70 -19.37 -15.11 1.55
C ILE A 70 -19.36 -15.25 3.07
N THR A 71 -20.50 -15.08 3.75
CA THR A 71 -20.58 -15.24 5.22
C THR A 71 -20.28 -16.67 5.65
N LYS A 72 -20.70 -17.66 4.88
CA LYS A 72 -20.37 -19.08 5.09
C LYS A 72 -18.86 -19.33 4.91
N LEU A 73 -18.26 -18.81 3.85
CA LEU A 73 -16.81 -18.93 3.60
C LEU A 73 -15.96 -18.26 4.69
N ILE A 74 -16.39 -17.12 5.21
CA ILE A 74 -15.73 -16.46 6.34
C ILE A 74 -15.71 -17.39 7.56
N ARG A 75 -16.83 -17.97 7.92
CA ARG A 75 -16.96 -18.88 9.10
C ARG A 75 -16.14 -20.14 8.94
N GLN A 76 -16.09 -20.68 7.74
CA GLN A 76 -15.32 -21.90 7.41
C GLN A 76 -13.82 -21.62 7.23
N ASN A 77 -13.38 -20.38 7.37
CA ASN A 77 -11.98 -19.96 7.11
C ASN A 77 -11.53 -20.29 5.66
N ARG A 78 -12.45 -20.18 4.70
CA ARG A 78 -12.26 -20.51 3.28
C ARG A 78 -12.24 -19.26 2.39
N LEU A 79 -11.72 -18.15 2.88
CA LEU A 79 -11.61 -16.88 2.13
C LEU A 79 -10.81 -16.99 0.83
N GLN A 80 -9.93 -18.01 0.69
CA GLN A 80 -9.15 -18.27 -0.53
C GLN A 80 -10.02 -18.57 -1.75
N GLU A 81 -11.29 -18.93 -1.56
CA GLU A 81 -12.24 -19.22 -2.64
C GLU A 81 -12.91 -17.96 -3.21
N ILE A 82 -12.84 -16.85 -2.50
CA ILE A 82 -13.35 -15.58 -3.00
C ILE A 82 -12.47 -15.11 -4.15
N LYS A 83 -13.07 -14.73 -5.25
CA LYS A 83 -12.40 -14.37 -6.51
C LYS A 83 -11.44 -13.19 -6.38
N TYR A 84 -11.83 -12.12 -5.66
CA TYR A 84 -11.12 -10.85 -5.64
C TYR A 84 -10.17 -10.75 -4.44
N LEU A 85 -8.89 -10.48 -4.69
CA LEU A 85 -7.86 -10.45 -3.65
C LEU A 85 -8.03 -9.28 -2.66
N SER A 86 -8.40 -8.10 -3.16
CA SER A 86 -8.69 -6.95 -2.30
C SER A 86 -9.90 -7.19 -1.40
N LEU A 87 -10.92 -7.90 -1.91
CA LEU A 87 -12.08 -8.30 -1.11
C LEU A 87 -11.71 -9.34 -0.05
N ARG A 88 -10.90 -10.36 -0.40
CA ARG A 88 -10.36 -11.32 0.58
C ARG A 88 -9.67 -10.60 1.73
N THR A 89 -8.81 -9.63 1.39
CA THR A 89 -8.10 -8.80 2.37
C THR A 89 -9.07 -8.09 3.30
N ALA A 90 -10.07 -7.40 2.75
CA ALA A 90 -11.04 -6.65 3.54
C ALA A 90 -11.88 -7.55 4.45
N LEU A 91 -12.35 -8.70 3.93
CA LEU A 91 -13.15 -9.65 4.72
C LEU A 91 -12.33 -10.29 5.86
N GLU A 92 -11.08 -10.68 5.59
CA GLU A 92 -10.18 -11.19 6.63
C GLU A 92 -9.93 -10.14 7.71
N LEU A 93 -9.65 -8.89 7.32
CA LEU A 93 -9.39 -7.81 8.26
C LEU A 93 -10.62 -7.44 9.07
N ALA A 94 -11.80 -7.36 8.45
CA ALA A 94 -13.06 -7.12 9.13
C ALA A 94 -13.38 -8.23 10.13
N PHE A 95 -13.18 -9.49 9.76
CA PHE A 95 -13.39 -10.63 10.65
C PHE A 95 -12.39 -10.69 11.81
N LYS A 96 -11.12 -10.39 11.54
CA LYS A 96 -10.12 -10.23 12.61
C LYS A 96 -10.48 -9.09 13.54
N HIS A 97 -10.92 -7.94 13.01
CA HIS A 97 -11.38 -6.80 13.81
C HIS A 97 -12.59 -7.16 14.69
N LEU A 98 -13.58 -7.85 14.13
CA LEU A 98 -14.76 -8.35 14.86
C LEU A 98 -14.38 -9.24 16.06
N ASN A 99 -13.37 -10.12 15.86
CA ASN A 99 -12.94 -11.10 16.84
C ASN A 99 -11.84 -10.60 17.80
N LEU A 100 -11.46 -9.33 17.72
CA LEU A 100 -10.50 -8.77 18.65
C LEU A 100 -11.04 -8.79 20.08
N LYS A 101 -10.48 -9.68 20.90
CA LYS A 101 -10.71 -9.66 22.35
C LYS A 101 -10.18 -8.33 22.91
N LYS A 102 -10.88 -7.71 23.86
CA LYS A 102 -10.49 -6.45 24.55
C LYS A 102 -9.04 -6.43 25.06
N LYS A 103 -8.41 -7.59 25.22
CA LYS A 103 -7.03 -7.78 25.72
C LYS A 103 -5.95 -7.85 24.65
N ILE A 104 -6.28 -7.96 23.35
CA ILE A 104 -5.27 -7.87 22.30
C ILE A 104 -5.07 -6.37 22.02
N LYS A 105 -4.27 -5.72 22.86
CA LYS A 105 -3.56 -4.54 22.42
C LYS A 105 -2.75 -4.99 21.22
N TYR A 106 -3.13 -4.59 20.00
CA TYR A 106 -2.16 -4.53 18.94
C TYR A 106 -1.00 -3.73 19.51
N TYR A 107 0.17 -4.36 19.66
CA TYR A 107 1.40 -3.67 20.03
C TYR A 107 1.84 -2.81 18.85
N PHE A 108 1.01 -1.84 18.50
CA PHE A 108 1.40 -0.82 17.57
C PHE A 108 2.31 0.17 18.28
N LYS A 109 3.42 0.46 17.67
CA LYS A 109 4.21 1.63 18.07
C LYS A 109 3.36 2.87 17.85
N LYS A 110 3.57 3.91 18.66
CA LYS A 110 2.89 5.21 18.42
C LYS A 110 3.33 5.85 17.11
N LYS A 111 4.53 5.50 16.62
CA LYS A 111 5.21 6.10 15.50
C LYS A 111 5.90 5.03 14.65
N TYR A 112 5.78 5.14 13.32
CA TYR A 112 6.50 4.33 12.35
C TYR A 112 7.18 5.24 11.34
N GLN A 113 8.41 4.90 10.94
CA GLN A 113 9.08 5.58 9.86
C GLN A 113 8.60 4.99 8.53
N THR A 114 8.17 5.84 7.60
CA THR A 114 7.68 5.46 6.26
C THR A 114 8.25 6.39 5.21
N SER A 115 8.27 5.97 3.94
CA SER A 115 8.52 6.90 2.84
C SER A 115 7.33 7.85 2.65
N ILE A 116 7.61 9.04 2.09
CA ILE A 116 6.58 9.97 1.61
C ILE A 116 6.78 10.14 0.11
N THR A 117 5.72 9.89 -0.64
CA THR A 117 5.79 9.87 -2.11
C THR A 117 5.62 11.27 -2.70
N ILE A 118 6.48 11.61 -3.66
CA ILE A 118 6.31 12.70 -4.60
C ILE A 118 5.76 12.11 -5.89
N PRO A 119 4.50 12.39 -6.27
CA PRO A 119 3.94 12.01 -7.55
C PRO A 119 4.68 12.68 -8.72
N ILE A 120 4.37 12.28 -9.96
CA ILE A 120 4.91 12.97 -11.15
C ILE A 120 4.29 14.36 -11.21
N PHE A 121 5.11 15.37 -10.95
CA PHE A 121 4.74 16.78 -11.04
C PHE A 121 5.50 17.50 -12.14
N SER A 122 5.02 18.70 -12.56
CA SER A 122 5.80 19.62 -13.33
C SER A 122 6.95 20.18 -12.49
N GLN A 123 7.98 20.74 -13.13
CA GLN A 123 9.13 21.30 -12.43
C GLN A 123 8.70 22.43 -11.50
N GLU A 124 7.83 23.34 -11.95
CA GLU A 124 7.33 24.48 -11.18
C GLU A 124 6.56 24.01 -9.92
N LYS A 125 5.75 22.95 -10.05
CA LYS A 125 5.04 22.39 -8.90
C LYS A 125 6.01 21.77 -7.91
N LEU A 126 7.00 21.02 -8.41
CA LEU A 126 8.02 20.40 -7.57
C LEU A 126 8.82 21.47 -6.80
N GLU A 127 9.20 22.55 -7.44
CA GLU A 127 9.91 23.68 -6.80
C GLU A 127 9.10 24.32 -5.68
N ARG A 128 7.79 24.50 -5.89
CA ARG A 128 6.89 25.04 -4.87
C ARG A 128 6.75 24.18 -3.63
N ILE A 129 6.79 22.83 -3.78
CA ILE A 129 6.48 21.92 -2.66
C ILE A 129 7.71 21.32 -2.00
N ILE A 130 8.88 21.33 -2.65
CA ILE A 130 10.05 20.56 -2.18
C ILE A 130 10.52 20.97 -0.77
N HIS A 131 10.25 22.19 -0.35
CA HIS A 131 10.57 22.66 1.00
C HIS A 131 9.90 21.82 2.10
N LYS A 132 8.74 21.24 1.82
CA LYS A 132 8.00 20.34 2.74
C LYS A 132 8.71 19.01 2.98
N PHE A 133 9.70 18.68 2.13
CA PHE A 133 10.43 17.40 2.18
C PHE A 133 11.83 17.52 2.82
N LYS A 134 12.25 18.70 3.26
CA LYS A 134 13.60 18.91 3.83
C LYS A 134 13.95 17.97 5.00
N ASN A 135 12.95 17.63 5.81
CA ASN A 135 13.11 16.76 6.99
C ASN A 135 12.64 15.31 6.73
N VAL A 136 12.26 14.98 5.51
CA VAL A 136 11.80 13.65 5.14
C VAL A 136 12.98 12.71 4.97
N THR A 137 13.09 11.67 5.79
CA THR A 137 14.20 10.70 5.74
C THR A 137 14.15 9.81 4.50
N PHE A 138 12.95 9.37 4.12
CA PHE A 138 12.73 8.53 2.94
C PHE A 138 11.75 9.21 1.99
N ILE A 139 12.24 9.62 0.83
CA ILE A 139 11.41 10.20 -0.24
C ILE A 139 11.23 9.15 -1.32
N LYS A 140 9.98 8.77 -1.59
CA LYS A 140 9.64 7.96 -2.76
C LYS A 140 9.28 8.88 -3.91
N VAL A 141 9.90 8.71 -5.07
CA VAL A 141 9.71 9.60 -6.24
C VAL A 141 9.13 8.80 -7.39
N LYS A 142 7.92 9.15 -7.80
CA LYS A 142 7.33 8.64 -9.04
C LYS A 142 7.99 9.31 -10.24
N VAL A 143 8.47 8.52 -11.19
CA VAL A 143 9.21 9.02 -12.34
C VAL A 143 8.64 8.52 -13.67
N ASN A 144 8.97 9.24 -14.73
CA ASN A 144 8.81 8.79 -16.10
C ASN A 144 10.15 8.84 -16.84
N LYS A 145 10.21 8.30 -18.05
CA LYS A 145 11.45 8.19 -18.83
C LYS A 145 12.10 9.54 -19.20
N ASN A 146 11.32 10.63 -19.23
CA ASN A 146 11.78 11.88 -19.87
C ASN A 146 12.68 12.73 -18.96
N ASN A 147 12.42 12.76 -17.64
CA ASN A 147 13.04 13.73 -16.72
C ASN A 147 13.66 13.11 -15.46
N ILE A 148 13.88 11.80 -15.42
CA ILE A 148 14.31 11.09 -14.22
C ILE A 148 15.56 11.74 -13.57
N LEU A 149 16.67 11.86 -14.28
CA LEU A 149 17.91 12.40 -13.72
C LEU A 149 17.75 13.86 -13.27
N LYS A 150 17.06 14.69 -14.04
CA LYS A 150 16.82 16.10 -13.69
C LYS A 150 16.04 16.18 -12.39
N THR A 151 14.96 15.40 -12.27
CA THR A 151 14.11 15.35 -11.08
C THR A 151 14.88 14.87 -9.86
N ILE A 152 15.63 13.76 -9.98
CA ILE A 152 16.37 13.20 -8.85
C ILE A 152 17.52 14.11 -8.42
N LYS A 153 18.28 14.70 -9.35
CA LYS A 153 19.31 15.70 -9.05
C LYS A 153 18.74 16.89 -8.28
N PHE A 154 17.58 17.39 -8.72
CA PHE A 154 16.92 18.51 -8.05
C PHE A 154 16.50 18.15 -6.62
N ILE A 155 15.84 17.00 -6.42
CA ILE A 155 15.42 16.53 -5.09
C ILE A 155 16.64 16.30 -4.20
N ASN A 156 17.67 15.63 -4.69
CA ASN A 156 18.89 15.37 -3.92
C ASN A 156 19.58 16.68 -3.47
N LYS A 157 19.65 17.69 -4.33
CA LYS A 157 20.19 19.01 -3.99
C LYS A 157 19.38 19.72 -2.90
N ARG A 158 18.05 19.62 -2.93
CA ARG A 158 17.15 20.29 -1.97
C ARG A 158 16.94 19.50 -0.67
N CYS A 159 17.11 18.19 -0.72
CA CYS A 159 16.93 17.26 0.40
C CYS A 159 18.15 16.32 0.54
N PRO A 160 19.35 16.84 0.81
CA PRO A 160 20.62 16.07 0.73
C PRO A 160 20.73 14.96 1.78
N LYS A 161 19.96 15.04 2.87
CA LYS A 161 19.93 14.02 3.93
C LYS A 161 18.91 12.91 3.67
N SER A 162 18.06 13.06 2.66
CA SER A 162 17.01 12.09 2.34
C SER A 162 17.57 10.92 1.55
N LYS A 163 17.11 9.71 1.87
CA LYS A 163 17.28 8.51 1.06
C LYS A 163 16.16 8.45 0.03
N ILE A 164 16.50 8.20 -1.23
CA ILE A 164 15.54 8.25 -2.33
C ILE A 164 15.18 6.83 -2.78
N ILE A 165 13.88 6.57 -2.88
CA ILE A 165 13.30 5.40 -3.52
C ILE A 165 12.68 5.88 -4.84
N ILE A 166 13.16 5.38 -5.96
CA ILE A 166 12.57 5.68 -7.27
C ILE A 166 11.52 4.62 -7.57
N ASP A 167 10.30 5.03 -7.88
CA ASP A 167 9.24 4.14 -8.36
C ASP A 167 8.90 4.47 -9.81
N ALA A 168 9.35 3.59 -10.70
CA ALA A 168 9.19 3.78 -12.13
C ALA A 168 7.88 3.21 -12.67
N ASN A 169 7.16 2.38 -11.91
CA ASN A 169 5.91 1.72 -12.34
C ASN A 169 6.00 1.16 -13.78
N GLU A 170 7.08 0.42 -14.10
CA GLU A 170 7.37 -0.13 -15.43
C GLU A 170 7.69 0.92 -16.51
N GLY A 171 7.93 2.17 -16.13
CA GLY A 171 8.06 3.30 -17.05
C GLY A 171 9.44 3.45 -17.71
N LEU A 172 10.46 2.67 -17.31
CA LEU A 172 11.80 2.73 -17.88
C LEU A 172 12.03 1.59 -18.88
N ASN A 173 13.01 1.81 -19.77
CA ASN A 173 13.57 0.74 -20.57
C ASN A 173 15.00 0.40 -20.10
N PHE A 174 15.50 -0.76 -20.53
CA PHE A 174 16.80 -1.26 -20.11
C PHE A 174 17.97 -0.35 -20.51
N ILE A 175 17.94 0.22 -21.74
CA ILE A 175 19.00 1.08 -22.26
C ILE A 175 19.13 2.34 -21.42
N LEU A 176 17.99 3.02 -21.16
CA LEU A 176 17.97 4.22 -20.33
C LEU A 176 18.44 3.89 -18.90
N LEU A 177 17.93 2.81 -18.29
CA LEU A 177 18.32 2.42 -16.95
C LEU A 177 19.83 2.18 -16.84
N LYS A 178 20.40 1.43 -17.79
CA LYS A 178 21.84 1.15 -17.86
C LYS A 178 22.67 2.43 -18.02
N LYS A 179 22.17 3.40 -18.82
CA LYS A 179 22.84 4.69 -19.03
C LYS A 179 22.90 5.53 -17.76
N ILE A 180 21.80 5.58 -16.99
CA ILE A 180 21.69 6.52 -15.86
C ILE A 180 22.06 5.94 -14.49
N ILE A 181 22.22 4.62 -14.38
CA ILE A 181 22.37 3.93 -13.09
C ILE A 181 23.56 4.45 -12.27
N LYS A 182 24.69 4.72 -12.92
CA LYS A 182 25.89 5.23 -12.26
C LYS A 182 25.73 6.67 -11.74
N ASP A 183 24.95 7.48 -12.44
CA ASP A 183 24.62 8.81 -11.95
C ASP A 183 23.66 8.74 -10.75
N LEU A 184 22.70 7.84 -10.79
CA LEU A 184 21.76 7.62 -9.67
C LEU A 184 22.47 7.13 -8.40
N GLU A 185 23.53 6.33 -8.53
CA GLU A 185 24.36 5.89 -7.39
C GLU A 185 24.99 7.06 -6.59
N LYS A 186 25.20 8.21 -7.24
CA LYS A 186 25.77 9.42 -6.64
C LYS A 186 24.72 10.32 -5.95
N LEU A 187 23.42 9.96 -6.07
CA LEU A 187 22.30 10.84 -5.70
C LEU A 187 21.45 10.30 -4.53
N ASN A 188 22.05 9.59 -3.58
CA ASN A 188 21.36 8.98 -2.43
C ASN A 188 20.19 8.05 -2.81
N VAL A 189 20.16 7.52 -4.03
CA VAL A 189 19.17 6.54 -4.45
C VAL A 189 19.53 5.19 -3.86
N ILE A 190 18.62 4.62 -3.07
CA ILE A 190 18.83 3.34 -2.39
C ILE A 190 18.03 2.19 -3.01
N ILE A 191 16.88 2.50 -3.62
CA ILE A 191 15.98 1.52 -4.24
C ILE A 191 15.46 2.08 -5.57
N ILE A 192 15.37 1.22 -6.59
CA ILE A 192 14.57 1.46 -7.80
C ILE A 192 13.49 0.38 -7.86
N GLU A 193 12.23 0.81 -7.67
CA GLU A 193 11.06 -0.06 -7.72
C GLU A 193 10.54 -0.16 -9.15
N GLN A 194 10.30 -1.40 -9.56
CA GLN A 194 9.74 -1.83 -10.84
C GLN A 194 10.21 -1.00 -12.04
N PRO A 195 11.53 -1.00 -12.33
CA PRO A 195 12.07 -0.19 -13.43
C PRO A 195 11.57 -0.63 -14.80
N LEU A 196 11.51 -1.95 -15.05
CA LEU A 196 11.18 -2.53 -16.34
C LEU A 196 9.78 -3.13 -16.35
N LYS A 197 9.19 -3.23 -17.54
CA LYS A 197 7.93 -3.94 -17.76
C LYS A 197 8.03 -5.40 -17.33
N TYR A 198 6.94 -5.93 -16.78
CA TYR A 198 6.80 -7.35 -16.49
C TYR A 198 7.23 -8.21 -17.69
N GLY A 199 8.01 -9.24 -17.42
CA GLY A 199 8.59 -10.11 -18.44
C GLY A 199 9.98 -9.70 -18.93
N LEU A 200 10.40 -8.44 -18.73
CA LEU A 200 11.76 -7.96 -19.06
C LEU A 200 12.71 -7.94 -17.86
N ASP A 201 12.26 -8.42 -16.71
CA ASP A 201 12.98 -8.41 -15.42
C ASP A 201 14.35 -9.08 -15.49
N TYR A 202 14.51 -10.11 -16.35
CA TYR A 202 15.76 -10.84 -16.51
C TYR A 202 16.92 -9.96 -17.00
N LYS A 203 16.63 -8.82 -17.64
CA LYS A 203 17.67 -7.87 -18.08
C LYS A 203 18.39 -7.20 -16.92
N LEU A 204 17.75 -7.13 -15.73
CA LEU A 204 18.34 -6.50 -14.54
C LEU A 204 19.61 -7.18 -14.07
N LYS A 205 19.79 -8.49 -14.34
CA LYS A 205 21.03 -9.23 -14.04
C LYS A 205 22.29 -8.63 -14.71
N ASN A 206 22.09 -7.91 -15.82
CA ASN A 206 23.17 -7.30 -16.60
C ASN A 206 23.51 -5.87 -16.10
N ILE A 207 22.93 -5.41 -14.98
CA ILE A 207 23.21 -4.11 -14.40
C ILE A 207 23.97 -4.31 -13.08
N LYS A 208 25.25 -3.96 -13.08
CA LYS A 208 26.07 -3.95 -11.87
C LYS A 208 25.87 -2.63 -11.13
N THR A 209 25.25 -2.68 -9.96
CA THR A 209 24.93 -1.51 -9.13
C THR A 209 24.80 -1.86 -7.66
N LYS A 210 25.06 -0.89 -6.77
CA LYS A 210 24.76 -0.98 -5.33
C LYS A 210 23.32 -0.59 -4.99
N ILE A 211 22.59 0.03 -5.93
CA ILE A 211 21.17 0.36 -5.76
C ILE A 211 20.36 -0.94 -5.80
N LEU A 212 19.45 -1.12 -4.84
CA LEU A 212 18.61 -2.31 -4.78
C LEU A 212 17.46 -2.21 -5.78
N PHE A 213 17.21 -3.26 -6.55
CA PHE A 213 15.99 -3.37 -7.34
C PHE A 213 14.87 -3.97 -6.52
N CYS A 214 13.69 -3.34 -6.55
CA CYS A 214 12.49 -3.77 -5.87
C CYS A 214 11.41 -4.19 -6.88
N ALA A 215 10.86 -5.40 -6.70
CA ALA A 215 9.73 -5.87 -7.50
C ALA A 215 8.40 -5.45 -6.85
N ASP A 216 7.52 -4.83 -7.63
CA ASP A 216 6.11 -4.61 -7.29
C ASP A 216 5.24 -5.35 -8.30
N GLU A 217 5.05 -4.80 -9.49
CA GLU A 217 4.14 -5.36 -10.49
C GLU A 217 4.56 -6.75 -10.98
N SER A 218 5.85 -7.03 -10.99
CA SER A 218 6.36 -8.34 -11.44
C SER A 218 6.24 -9.45 -10.40
N PHE A 219 6.06 -9.13 -9.12
CA PHE A 219 6.00 -10.16 -8.09
C PHE A 219 4.57 -10.65 -7.86
N HIS A 220 4.35 -11.90 -8.26
CA HIS A 220 3.11 -12.65 -8.05
C HIS A 220 3.38 -14.02 -7.42
N ILE A 221 2.40 -14.59 -6.74
CA ILE A 221 2.53 -15.91 -6.11
C ILE A 221 2.95 -16.99 -7.11
N LYS A 222 2.38 -16.96 -8.32
CA LYS A 222 2.64 -17.95 -9.38
C LYS A 222 4.07 -17.89 -9.94
N ASN A 223 4.75 -16.75 -9.92
CA ASN A 223 6.08 -16.57 -10.51
C ASN A 223 7.17 -16.22 -9.49
N LYS A 224 6.87 -16.30 -8.19
CA LYS A 224 7.73 -15.80 -7.11
C LYS A 224 9.20 -16.27 -7.22
N ASN A 225 9.45 -17.54 -7.46
CA ASN A 225 10.83 -18.08 -7.55
C ASN A 225 11.64 -17.51 -8.71
N LYS A 226 11.00 -17.26 -9.86
CA LYS A 226 11.65 -16.68 -11.05
C LYS A 226 12.05 -15.24 -10.79
N ILE A 227 11.16 -14.45 -10.21
CA ILE A 227 11.37 -13.01 -9.99
C ILE A 227 12.44 -12.74 -8.93
N LEU A 228 12.55 -13.56 -7.88
CA LEU A 228 13.56 -13.40 -6.84
C LEU A 228 15.02 -13.47 -7.36
N LYS A 229 15.25 -14.01 -8.56
CA LYS A 229 16.58 -14.02 -9.19
C LYS A 229 17.05 -12.62 -9.60
N TYR A 230 16.13 -11.69 -9.82
CA TYR A 230 16.42 -10.37 -10.40
C TYR A 230 16.27 -9.21 -9.42
N TYR A 231 15.62 -9.44 -8.26
CA TYR A 231 15.28 -8.41 -7.31
C TYR A 231 15.79 -8.74 -5.90
N GLN A 232 16.33 -7.74 -5.22
CA GLN A 232 16.81 -7.84 -3.85
C GLN A 232 15.72 -7.49 -2.84
N VAL A 233 14.76 -6.66 -3.26
CA VAL A 233 13.64 -6.18 -2.44
C VAL A 233 12.33 -6.59 -3.09
N ILE A 234 11.32 -6.91 -2.27
CA ILE A 234 9.95 -7.18 -2.74
C ILE A 234 8.99 -6.20 -2.08
N ASN A 235 8.18 -5.50 -2.88
CA ASN A 235 7.09 -4.69 -2.38
C ASN A 235 5.88 -5.57 -2.08
N LEU A 236 5.58 -5.72 -0.80
CA LEU A 236 4.49 -6.52 -0.28
C LEU A 236 3.30 -5.62 0.06
N LYS A 237 2.17 -5.84 -0.62
CA LYS A 237 0.89 -5.14 -0.39
C LYS A 237 -0.20 -6.16 -0.11
N LEU A 238 -0.93 -6.02 0.99
CA LEU A 238 -1.95 -6.99 1.40
C LEU A 238 -2.97 -7.29 0.29
N ASP A 239 -3.44 -6.23 -0.37
CA ASP A 239 -4.47 -6.33 -1.43
C ASP A 239 -4.02 -7.15 -2.64
N LYS A 240 -2.71 -7.29 -2.86
CA LYS A 240 -2.14 -8.14 -3.92
C LYS A 240 -2.16 -9.63 -3.59
N PHE A 241 -2.20 -9.97 -2.31
CA PHE A 241 -2.01 -11.35 -1.86
C PHE A 241 -3.23 -11.94 -1.15
N GLY A 242 -4.29 -11.13 -0.97
CA GLY A 242 -5.55 -11.58 -0.41
C GLY A 242 -5.54 -11.73 1.11
N GLY A 243 -4.82 -10.83 1.80
CA GLY A 243 -4.95 -10.65 3.24
C GLY A 243 -3.68 -10.80 4.06
N LEU A 244 -3.85 -10.64 5.36
CA LEU A 244 -2.78 -10.61 6.35
C LEU A 244 -2.11 -11.97 6.53
N SER A 245 -2.92 -13.04 6.61
CA SER A 245 -2.44 -14.41 6.81
C SER A 245 -1.55 -14.85 5.65
N LYS A 246 -1.99 -14.61 4.43
CA LYS A 246 -1.20 -14.93 3.23
C LYS A 246 0.06 -14.08 3.11
N SER A 247 -0.03 -12.81 3.49
CA SER A 247 1.15 -11.92 3.53
C SER A 247 2.20 -12.39 4.52
N LEU A 248 1.81 -12.93 5.70
CA LEU A 248 2.74 -13.53 6.66
C LEU A 248 3.46 -14.76 6.11
N GLU A 249 2.76 -15.63 5.37
CA GLU A 249 3.38 -16.78 4.69
C GLU A 249 4.44 -16.32 3.67
N ILE A 250 4.12 -15.27 2.89
CA ILE A 250 5.02 -14.69 1.91
C ILE A 250 6.24 -14.07 2.60
N ILE A 251 6.06 -13.34 3.71
CA ILE A 251 7.15 -12.79 4.51
C ILE A 251 8.11 -13.91 4.97
N LYS A 252 7.57 -14.99 5.55
CA LYS A 252 8.38 -16.13 5.98
C LYS A 252 9.17 -16.75 4.81
N PHE A 253 8.53 -16.86 3.65
CA PHE A 253 9.17 -17.36 2.43
C PHE A 253 10.30 -16.42 1.96
N LEU A 254 10.05 -15.10 1.89
CA LEU A 254 11.03 -14.11 1.45
C LEU A 254 12.25 -14.05 2.40
N LYS A 255 12.02 -14.10 3.72
CA LYS A 255 13.11 -14.12 4.70
C LYS A 255 13.99 -15.38 4.55
N ARG A 256 13.41 -16.57 4.31
CA ARG A 256 14.17 -17.78 4.00
C ARG A 256 15.00 -17.68 2.71
N LYS A 257 14.62 -16.78 1.79
CA LYS A 257 15.33 -16.48 0.55
C LYS A 257 16.26 -15.26 0.66
N ASN A 258 16.51 -14.78 1.87
CA ASN A 258 17.35 -13.60 2.17
C ASN A 258 16.93 -12.35 1.36
N LYS A 259 15.62 -12.16 1.16
CA LYS A 259 15.09 -10.99 0.47
C LYS A 259 14.64 -9.92 1.46
N LYS A 260 14.94 -8.66 1.13
CA LYS A 260 14.40 -7.50 1.86
C LYS A 260 12.95 -7.27 1.46
N ILE A 261 12.20 -6.69 2.39
CA ILE A 261 10.77 -6.45 2.21
C ILE A 261 10.50 -4.95 2.36
N LEU A 262 9.92 -4.37 1.32
CA LEU A 262 9.27 -3.07 1.37
C LEU A 262 7.77 -3.32 1.61
N LEU A 263 7.26 -2.93 2.76
CA LEU A 263 5.84 -3.06 3.07
C LEU A 263 5.11 -1.86 2.48
N GLY A 264 4.35 -2.08 1.43
CA GLY A 264 3.61 -1.05 0.71
C GLY A 264 2.11 -1.08 0.95
N CYS A 265 1.45 -0.04 0.46
CA CYS A 265 -0.01 0.05 0.41
C CYS A 265 -0.49 0.59 -0.95
N MET A 266 -1.78 0.56 -1.15
CA MET A 266 -2.45 1.36 -2.18
C MET A 266 -2.75 2.75 -1.62
N VAL A 267 -3.08 3.73 -2.47
CA VAL A 267 -3.72 4.96 -1.99
C VAL A 267 -5.08 4.57 -1.43
N SER A 268 -5.25 4.73 -0.12
CA SER A 268 -6.39 4.23 0.66
C SER A 268 -6.52 4.99 1.96
N SER A 269 -7.59 4.76 2.71
CA SER A 269 -7.79 5.40 4.01
C SER A 269 -6.97 4.74 5.13
N SER A 270 -6.95 5.39 6.29
CA SER A 270 -6.38 4.83 7.52
C SER A 270 -6.96 3.47 7.90
N LEU A 271 -8.21 3.19 7.51
CA LEU A 271 -8.86 1.92 7.79
C LEU A 271 -8.18 0.74 7.08
N SER A 272 -7.63 0.97 5.88
CA SER A 272 -6.83 -0.03 5.15
C SER A 272 -5.39 -0.12 5.66
N ILE A 273 -4.77 1.02 6.02
CA ILE A 273 -3.33 1.07 6.33
C ILE A 273 -3.00 0.59 7.74
N ILE A 274 -3.82 0.92 8.74
CA ILE A 274 -3.53 0.57 10.13
C ILE A 274 -3.31 -0.94 10.34
N PRO A 275 -4.15 -1.84 9.81
CA PRO A 275 -3.92 -3.28 9.97
C PRO A 275 -2.59 -3.77 9.36
N VAL A 276 -2.11 -3.12 8.30
CA VAL A 276 -0.84 -3.45 7.63
C VAL A 276 0.35 -3.27 8.58
N LEU A 277 0.29 -2.33 9.51
CA LEU A 277 1.35 -2.04 10.49
C LEU A 277 1.67 -3.22 11.40
N SER A 278 0.77 -4.20 11.55
CA SER A 278 1.05 -5.45 12.27
C SER A 278 2.19 -6.26 11.65
N LEU A 279 2.46 -6.05 10.35
CA LEU A 279 3.55 -6.67 9.60
C LEU A 279 4.86 -5.86 9.64
N ALA A 280 4.82 -4.61 10.07
CA ALA A 280 5.97 -3.69 9.98
C ALA A 280 7.25 -4.22 10.66
N LYS A 281 7.11 -4.96 11.77
CA LYS A 281 8.25 -5.56 12.49
C LYS A 281 9.03 -6.61 11.69
N TYR A 282 8.44 -7.13 10.62
CA TYR A 282 9.06 -8.14 9.76
C TYR A 282 9.67 -7.55 8.49
N CYS A 283 9.50 -6.25 8.25
CA CYS A 283 9.85 -5.58 7.00
C CYS A 283 11.04 -4.64 7.19
N ASP A 284 11.82 -4.46 6.11
CA ASP A 284 13.03 -3.64 6.12
C ASP A 284 12.74 -2.18 5.81
N PHE A 285 11.71 -1.91 5.00
CA PHE A 285 11.26 -0.58 4.61
C PHE A 285 9.74 -0.50 4.67
N LEU A 286 9.20 0.70 4.94
CA LEU A 286 7.78 0.98 4.91
C LEU A 286 7.46 2.06 3.86
N ASP A 287 6.41 1.82 3.08
CA ASP A 287 5.84 2.70 2.06
C ASP A 287 4.31 2.78 2.29
N LEU A 288 3.93 3.39 3.42
CA LEU A 288 2.57 3.38 3.96
C LEU A 288 1.96 4.78 4.01
N ASP A 289 2.15 5.54 2.95
CA ASP A 289 1.70 6.92 2.83
C ASP A 289 0.36 7.09 2.07
N GLY A 290 -0.37 6.01 1.83
CA GLY A 290 -1.60 6.04 1.03
C GLY A 290 -2.65 7.05 1.54
N ALA A 291 -2.85 7.15 2.86
CA ALA A 291 -3.79 8.10 3.45
C ALA A 291 -3.29 9.55 3.44
N TYR A 292 -1.99 9.79 3.31
CA TYR A 292 -1.40 11.12 3.18
C TYR A 292 -1.99 11.93 2.01
N PHE A 293 -2.37 11.24 0.94
CA PHE A 293 -2.89 11.87 -0.28
C PHE A 293 -4.38 12.21 -0.21
N LEU A 294 -5.13 11.69 0.75
CA LEU A 294 -6.56 11.95 0.86
C LEU A 294 -6.84 13.38 1.29
N LYS A 295 -7.77 14.07 0.61
CA LYS A 295 -8.27 15.40 1.01
C LYS A 295 -8.93 15.32 2.39
N LYS A 296 -9.67 14.24 2.66
CA LYS A 296 -10.31 13.94 3.93
C LYS A 296 -10.26 12.43 4.17
N ASP A 297 -9.67 12.03 5.28
CA ASP A 297 -9.66 10.67 5.80
C ASP A 297 -10.74 10.50 6.89
N PHE A 298 -10.86 9.32 7.47
CA PHE A 298 -11.67 9.11 8.65
C PHE A 298 -11.17 9.94 9.85
N LYS A 299 -12.11 10.39 10.70
CA LYS A 299 -11.76 11.12 11.92
C LYS A 299 -10.81 10.29 12.80
N ASN A 300 -9.81 10.95 13.38
CA ASN A 300 -8.77 10.30 14.19
C ASN A 300 -7.90 9.27 13.44
N GLY A 301 -7.88 9.30 12.12
CA GLY A 301 -7.01 8.45 11.29
C GLY A 301 -5.52 8.73 11.51
N ILE A 302 -4.70 8.22 10.60
CA ILE A 302 -3.24 8.37 10.62
C ILE A 302 -2.86 9.83 10.39
N ALA A 303 -1.96 10.35 11.21
CA ALA A 303 -1.29 11.63 10.97
C ALA A 303 0.12 11.37 10.39
N TYR A 304 0.56 12.24 9.49
CA TYR A 304 1.90 12.19 8.90
C TYR A 304 2.65 13.48 9.21
N LYS A 305 3.90 13.32 9.65
CA LYS A 305 4.83 14.43 9.81
C LYS A 305 6.22 13.97 9.39
N ASP A 306 6.82 14.65 8.42
CA ASP A 306 8.07 14.23 7.79
C ASP A 306 7.96 12.78 7.27
N SER A 307 8.91 11.91 7.57
CA SER A 307 8.85 10.46 7.25
C SER A 307 8.15 9.64 8.33
N ASN A 308 7.29 10.22 9.13
CA ASN A 308 6.70 9.50 10.25
C ASN A 308 5.18 9.42 10.12
N LEU A 309 4.68 8.23 10.33
CA LEU A 309 3.28 7.89 10.48
C LEU A 309 2.97 7.78 11.97
N PHE A 310 1.99 8.54 12.45
CA PHE A 310 1.53 8.55 13.83
C PHE A 310 0.14 7.95 13.94
N LEU A 311 -0.02 7.00 14.86
CA LEU A 311 -1.30 6.38 15.15
C LEU A 311 -2.03 7.15 16.23
N ASN A 312 -3.30 7.45 15.98
CA ASN A 312 -4.20 7.94 17.00
C ASN A 312 -4.75 6.77 17.82
N LYS A 313 -4.57 6.82 19.15
CA LYS A 313 -5.06 5.78 20.05
C LYS A 313 -6.56 5.57 19.95
N ASN A 314 -7.31 6.63 19.69
CA ASN A 314 -8.78 6.57 19.58
C ASN A 314 -9.23 5.85 18.30
N PHE A 315 -8.41 5.79 17.24
CA PHE A 315 -8.74 5.03 16.03
C PHE A 315 -8.52 3.52 16.22
N ILE A 316 -7.58 3.14 17.09
CA ILE A 316 -7.25 1.74 17.36
C ILE A 316 -8.13 1.17 18.50
N SER A 317 -8.70 2.06 19.32
CA SER A 317 -9.52 1.67 20.45
C SER A 317 -10.84 1.05 19.96
N LEU A 318 -11.10 -0.18 20.37
CA LEU A 318 -12.36 -0.90 20.17
C LEU A 318 -13.50 -0.38 21.07
N ASN A 319 -13.29 0.70 21.82
CA ASN A 319 -14.31 1.30 22.67
C ASN A 319 -15.34 2.06 21.81
N LYS A 320 -16.60 2.10 22.29
CA LYS A 320 -17.76 2.76 21.63
C LYS A 320 -17.53 4.21 21.14
N LYS A 321 -16.46 4.89 21.59
CA LYS A 321 -16.05 6.24 21.18
C LYS A 321 -14.95 6.26 20.07
N GLY A 322 -14.61 5.09 19.49
CA GLY A 322 -13.60 4.96 18.42
C GLY A 322 -14.17 5.24 17.03
N PRO A 323 -13.48 4.78 15.97
CA PRO A 323 -13.91 4.94 14.57
C PRO A 323 -15.29 4.35 14.31
N GLN A 324 -15.81 3.49 15.18
CA GLN A 324 -17.13 2.87 15.06
C GLN A 324 -18.24 3.89 14.86
N GLU A 325 -18.30 4.99 15.62
CA GLU A 325 -19.36 6.01 15.45
C GLU A 325 -19.34 6.64 14.04
N ASN A 326 -18.15 6.93 13.52
CA ASN A 326 -18.02 7.53 12.19
C ASN A 326 -18.22 6.52 11.05
N LEU A 327 -17.90 5.25 11.32
CA LEU A 327 -18.08 4.16 10.33
C LEU A 327 -19.52 3.65 10.36
N GLU A 328 -20.16 3.57 11.53
CA GLU A 328 -21.56 3.16 11.64
C GLU A 328 -22.51 4.13 10.94
N GLY A 329 -22.21 5.43 10.98
CA GLY A 329 -22.96 6.44 10.23
C GLY A 329 -23.01 6.17 8.72
N LEU A 330 -22.06 5.42 8.15
CA LEU A 330 -22.07 5.02 6.73
C LEU A 330 -23.12 3.94 6.42
N PHE A 331 -23.63 3.24 7.43
CA PHE A 331 -24.57 2.12 7.31
C PHE A 331 -25.96 2.44 7.90
N LYS A 332 -26.17 3.68 8.37
CA LYS A 332 -27.48 4.20 8.75
C LYS A 332 -28.12 4.75 7.50
N ASN A 333 -29.10 4.05 6.95
CA ASN A 333 -30.13 4.57 6.07
C ASN A 333 -31.39 4.79 6.88
#